data_aeafd6a7f240c53a72c7ec4f95e8f73a
#
_entry.id   aeafd6a7f240c53a72c7ec4f95e8f73a
#
_cell.length_a   1.000
_cell.length_b   1.000
_cell.length_c   1.000
_cell.angle_alpha   90.00
_cell.angle_beta   90.00
_cell.angle_gamma   90.00
#
_symmetry.space_group_name_H-M   'P 1'
#
loop_
_entity.id
_entity.type
_entity.pdbx_description
1 polymer ?
#
loop_
_entity_poly.entity_id
_entity_poly.type
_entity_poly.pdbx_seq_one_letter_code
_entity_poly.pdbx_strand_id
1 'polypeptide(L)' 'MIITKCAKCKRKIFKYQKIGKGRLWHCWNDRMIRDYSVRDGNEVKCRCGNLIGVAEEKWVNMRQHSFIYSGAVT' A
#
# COMPACT_ATOMS: atom_id res chain seq x y z
N MET A 1 -9.34 9.44 2.80
CA MET A 1 -8.08 9.18 2.11
C MET A 1 -6.98 8.85 3.11
N ILE A 2 -6.17 7.87 2.83
CA ILE A 2 -5.09 7.44 3.71
C ILE A 2 -3.76 7.49 2.96
N ILE A 3 -2.67 7.55 3.74
CA ILE A 3 -1.31 7.38 3.24
C ILE A 3 -0.76 6.10 3.88
N THR A 4 -0.37 5.13 3.05
CA THR A 4 0.33 3.96 3.54
C THR A 4 1.83 4.25 3.54
N LYS A 5 2.52 3.75 4.55
CA LYS A 5 3.94 3.96 4.72
C LYS A 5 4.63 2.64 5.05
N CYS A 6 5.89 2.53 4.68
CA CYS A 6 6.70 1.37 5.04
C CYS A 6 6.85 1.28 6.55
N ALA A 7 6.66 0.09 7.12
CA ALA A 7 6.79 -0.11 8.55
C ALA A 7 8.26 0.04 9.02
N LYS A 8 9.22 -0.16 8.12
CA LYS A 8 10.64 -0.09 8.46
C LYS A 8 11.20 1.33 8.36
N CYS A 9 11.04 1.99 7.21
CA CYS A 9 11.68 3.28 6.96
C CYS A 9 10.71 4.46 6.99
N LYS A 10 9.41 4.20 7.11
CA LYS A 10 8.33 5.22 7.18
C LYS A 10 8.16 6.04 5.90
N ARG A 11 8.72 5.59 4.79
CA ARG A 11 8.50 6.26 3.50
C ARG A 11 7.10 5.97 3.00
N LYS A 12 6.52 6.94 2.27
CA LYS A 12 5.21 6.78 1.66
C LYS A 12 5.24 5.67 0.63
N ILE A 13 4.21 4.82 0.63
CA ILE A 13 4.03 3.75 -0.35
C ILE A 13 2.90 4.11 -1.31
N PHE A 14 1.70 4.35 -0.76
CA PHE A 14 0.52 4.72 -1.56
C PHE A 14 -0.22 5.87 -0.92
N LYS A 15 -0.83 6.69 -1.77
CA LYS A 15 -1.92 7.57 -1.39
C LYS A 15 -3.19 6.87 -1.90
N TYR A 16 -4.05 6.45 -0.99
CA TYR A 16 -5.13 5.52 -1.29
C TYR A 16 -6.46 5.99 -0.72
N GLN A 17 -7.53 5.79 -1.48
CA GLN A 17 -8.87 6.08 -0.99
C GLN A 17 -9.46 4.82 -0.36
N LYS A 18 -9.34 4.71 0.95
CA LYS A 18 -9.87 3.59 1.71
C LYS A 18 -11.34 3.86 2.03
N ILE A 19 -12.19 2.88 1.74
CA ILE A 19 -13.62 2.95 2.03
C ILE A 19 -13.93 1.93 3.12
N GLY A 20 -14.65 2.38 4.14
CA GLY A 20 -15.04 1.51 5.23
C GLY A 20 -13.95 1.33 6.28
N LYS A 21 -14.30 0.65 7.36
CA LYS A 21 -13.42 0.35 8.48
C LYS A 21 -12.82 -1.04 8.31
N GLY A 22 -11.73 -1.31 9.01
CA GLY A 22 -11.10 -2.61 9.01
C GLY A 22 -9.71 -2.57 8.42
N ARG A 23 -9.10 -3.74 8.31
CA ARG A 23 -7.74 -3.86 7.82
C ARG A 23 -7.66 -3.67 6.32
N LEU A 24 -6.53 -3.14 5.88
CA LEU A 24 -6.24 -2.95 4.47
C LEU A 24 -5.56 -4.22 3.93
N TRP A 25 -6.37 -5.16 3.45
CA TRP A 25 -5.88 -6.41 2.87
C TRP A 25 -5.48 -6.23 1.41
N HIS A 26 -6.28 -5.46 0.67
CA HIS A 26 -6.10 -5.25 -0.77
C HIS A 26 -6.15 -3.75 -1.05
N CYS A 27 -5.23 -3.29 -1.89
CA CYS A 27 -5.28 -1.93 -2.43
C CYS A 27 -5.75 -2.03 -3.88
N TRP A 28 -6.97 -1.60 -4.13
CA TRP A 28 -7.54 -1.62 -5.48
C TRP A 28 -6.87 -0.55 -6.34
N ASN A 29 -6.44 -0.91 -7.53
CA ASN A 29 -5.76 0.02 -8.43
C ASN A 29 -6.61 1.25 -8.73
N ASP A 30 -7.93 1.07 -8.87
CA ASP A 30 -8.86 2.17 -9.16
C ASP A 30 -8.97 3.21 -8.05
N ARG A 31 -8.59 2.84 -6.84
CA ARG A 31 -8.67 3.72 -5.67
C ARG A 31 -7.31 4.29 -5.27
N MET A 32 -6.27 3.88 -5.99
CA MET A 32 -4.91 4.33 -5.73
C MET A 32 -4.68 5.68 -6.42
N ILE A 33 -4.44 6.71 -5.63
CA ILE A 33 -4.27 8.08 -6.13
C ILE A 33 -2.82 8.31 -6.54
N ARG A 34 -1.89 7.85 -5.71
CA ARG A 34 -0.46 7.95 -5.97
C ARG A 34 0.24 6.67 -5.54
N ASP A 35 1.23 6.27 -6.31
CA ASP A 35 2.05 5.10 -6.05
C ASP A 35 3.51 5.53 -5.97
N TYR A 36 4.08 5.42 -4.79
CA TYR A 36 5.49 5.74 -4.53
C TYR A 36 6.35 4.49 -4.39
N SER A 37 5.74 3.32 -4.61
CA SER A 37 6.43 2.04 -4.43
C SER A 37 7.38 1.74 -5.59
N VAL A 38 8.27 0.80 -5.34
CA VAL A 38 9.14 0.24 -6.36
C VAL A 38 8.54 -1.10 -6.79
N ARG A 39 8.40 -1.29 -8.09
CA ARG A 39 7.86 -2.53 -8.65
C ARG A 39 9.00 -3.40 -9.14
N ASP A 40 8.98 -4.68 -8.74
CA ASP A 40 9.94 -5.69 -9.19
C ASP A 40 9.14 -6.92 -9.60
N GLY A 41 8.83 -7.02 -10.89
CA GLY A 41 7.88 -8.01 -11.37
C GLY A 41 6.51 -7.77 -10.73
N ASN A 42 5.98 -8.77 -10.05
CA ASN A 42 4.72 -8.65 -9.32
C ASN A 42 4.91 -8.16 -7.89
N GLU A 43 6.14 -8.02 -7.43
CA GLU A 43 6.41 -7.57 -6.06
C GLU A 43 6.34 -6.06 -5.95
N VAL A 44 5.66 -5.60 -4.91
CA VAL A 44 5.53 -4.19 -4.57
C VAL A 44 6.41 -3.94 -3.37
N LYS A 45 7.44 -3.13 -3.53
CA LYS A 45 8.44 -2.90 -2.49
C LYS A 45 8.58 -1.43 -2.17
N CYS A 46 9.03 -1.16 -0.96
CA CYS A 46 9.52 0.16 -0.59
C CYS A 46 10.93 0.35 -1.17
N ARG A 47 11.35 1.59 -1.32
CA ARG A 47 12.71 1.91 -1.77
C ARG A 47 13.78 1.33 -0.86
N CYS A 48 13.47 1.08 0.41
CA CYS A 48 14.39 0.43 1.34
C CYS A 48 14.52 -1.08 1.13
N GLY A 49 13.74 -1.65 0.22
CA GLY A 49 13.76 -3.07 -0.08
C GLY A 49 12.72 -3.90 0.65
N ASN A 50 11.94 -3.30 1.56
CA ASN A 50 10.91 -4.01 2.29
C ASN A 50 9.77 -4.42 1.35
N LEU A 51 9.42 -5.70 1.34
CA LEU A 51 8.30 -6.21 0.55
C LEU A 51 6.99 -5.76 1.17
N ILE A 52 6.21 -4.99 0.43
CA ILE A 52 4.93 -4.44 0.89
C ILE A 52 3.76 -5.34 0.49
N GLY A 53 3.82 -5.90 -0.69
CA GLY A 53 2.76 -6.75 -1.18
C GLY A 53 3.06 -7.33 -2.54
N VAL A 54 2.07 -8.00 -3.10
CA VAL A 54 2.16 -8.61 -4.43
C VAL A 54 1.04 -8.05 -5.30
N ALA A 55 1.41 -7.53 -6.46
CA ALA A 55 0.45 -6.96 -7.41
C ALA A 55 -0.32 -8.09 -8.11
N GLU A 56 -1.64 -7.98 -8.05
CA GLU A 56 -2.55 -8.81 -8.81
C GLU A 56 -3.09 -8.01 -9.98
N GLU A 57 -4.04 -8.58 -10.73
CA GLU A 57 -4.57 -7.94 -11.93
C GLU A 57 -5.22 -6.58 -11.64
N LYS A 58 -6.05 -6.51 -10.60
CA LYS A 58 -6.84 -5.31 -10.29
C LYS A 58 -6.50 -4.68 -8.95
N TRP A 59 -5.69 -5.35 -8.14
CA TRP A 59 -5.39 -4.88 -6.80
C TRP A 59 -3.98 -5.34 -6.39
N VAL A 60 -3.52 -4.81 -5.26
CA VAL A 60 -2.29 -5.26 -4.63
C VAL A 60 -2.66 -6.01 -3.35
N ASN A 61 -2.23 -7.25 -3.23
CA ASN A 61 -2.35 -8.02 -1.98
C ASN A 61 -1.33 -7.47 -1.00
N MET A 62 -1.80 -6.80 0.04
CA MET A 62 -0.93 -6.17 1.02
C MET A 62 -0.41 -7.20 2.02
N ARG A 63 0.89 -7.17 2.25
CA ARG A 63 1.52 -8.00 3.26
C ARG A 63 1.36 -7.33 4.62
N GLN A 64 0.58 -7.93 5.51
CA GLN A 64 0.34 -7.38 6.84
C GLN A 64 1.65 -7.26 7.62
N HIS A 65 1.74 -6.24 8.47
CA HIS A 65 2.92 -5.89 9.26
C HIS A 65 4.09 -5.31 8.47
N SER A 66 4.00 -5.25 7.14
CA SER A 66 5.04 -4.61 6.31
C SER A 66 4.81 -3.12 6.14
N PHE A 67 3.61 -2.66 6.44
CA PHE A 67 3.20 -1.25 6.26
C PHE A 67 2.34 -0.78 7.41
N ILE A 68 2.26 0.54 7.53
CA ILE A 68 1.33 1.24 8.42
C ILE A 68 0.56 2.23 7.58
N TYR A 69 -0.56 2.72 8.08
CA TYR A 69 -1.28 3.76 7.37
C TYR A 69 -1.91 4.74 8.36
N SER A 70 -2.15 5.95 7.85
CA SER A 70 -2.77 7.01 8.64
C SER A 70 -3.66 7.85 7.72
N GLY A 71 -4.59 8.60 8.30
CA GLY A 71 -5.49 9.46 7.56
C GLY A 71 -6.94 9.14 7.85
N ALA A 72 -7.83 9.86 7.15
CA ALA A 72 -9.28 9.68 7.32
C ALA A 72 -9.79 8.54 6.44
N VAL A 73 -10.66 7.74 7.01
CA VAL A 73 -11.38 6.66 6.30
C VAL A 73 -12.78 7.16 5.99
N THR A 74 -13.20 7.01 4.75
CA THR A 74 -14.57 7.38 4.34
C THR A 74 -15.55 6.24 4.52
#